data_59be864047161cceb4791110e3f6122e
#
_entry.id   59be864047161cceb4791110e3f6122e
#
_cell.length_a   1.000
_cell.length_b   1.000
_cell.length_c   1.000
_cell.angle_alpha   90.00
_cell.angle_beta   90.00
_cell.angle_gamma   90.00
#
_symmetry.space_group_name_H-M   'P 1'
#
loop_
_entity.id
_entity.type
_entity.pdbx_description
1 polymer ?
#
loop_
_entity_poly.entity_id
_entity_poly.type
_entity_poly.pdbx_seq_one_letter_code
_entity_poly.pdbx_strand_id
1 'polypeptide(L)'
;MSRTIAIGDIHGCSIALAAIIDSIDPQSNDTIIPLGDYVGRGIDSKGVLDQLIELADHCQLVPILGNHDQMMLHARDGGSEFQFWLSCGGDSALDAYGSTGQLELIPREHFRFLESCRSSFETNTHIFIHANYKPEIPLEALDDHTIRWLSLRNYVPPKQHCSGNVVVVGHTPQTEILDMGHLICLDTGVCRGGWLTALEVESGEVWQVNERGEPRSG
;
A
#
# COMPACT_ATOMS: atom_id res chain seq x y z
N MET A 1 -21.67 10.01 -7.08
CA MET A 1 -20.56 10.94 -6.84
C MET A 1 -19.27 10.15 -7.02
N SER A 2 -18.17 10.80 -7.32
CA SER A 2 -16.85 10.14 -7.34
C SER A 2 -16.42 9.87 -5.90
N ARG A 3 -15.95 8.66 -5.60
CA ARG A 3 -15.41 8.26 -4.29
C ARG A 3 -13.88 8.27 -4.33
N THR A 4 -13.26 8.59 -3.20
CA THR A 4 -11.81 8.42 -3.01
C THR A 4 -11.59 7.32 -1.98
N ILE A 5 -11.01 6.20 -2.38
CA ILE A 5 -10.90 5.01 -1.53
C ILE A 5 -9.43 4.61 -1.39
N ALA A 6 -8.93 4.68 -0.17
CA ALA A 6 -7.59 4.21 0.16
C ALA A 6 -7.62 2.73 0.57
N ILE A 7 -6.59 1.96 0.18
CA ILE A 7 -6.41 0.56 0.57
C ILE A 7 -5.06 0.43 1.27
N GLY A 8 -5.03 -0.17 2.45
CA GLY A 8 -3.80 -0.43 3.22
C GLY A 8 -2.87 -1.46 2.58
N ASP A 9 -1.81 -1.82 3.30
CA ASP A 9 -0.76 -2.75 2.85
C ASP A 9 -1.33 -4.12 2.47
N ILE A 10 -0.92 -4.64 1.30
CA ILE A 10 -1.50 -5.85 0.70
C ILE A 10 -0.58 -7.07 0.90
N HIS A 11 0.72 -6.88 0.75
CA HIS A 11 1.73 -7.90 0.99
C HIS A 11 1.42 -9.28 0.39
N GLY A 12 1.19 -9.36 -0.93
CA GLY A 12 0.98 -10.62 -1.61
C GLY A 12 -0.29 -11.39 -1.23
N CYS A 13 -1.27 -10.74 -0.59
CA CYS A 13 -2.56 -11.33 -0.22
C CYS A 13 -3.59 -11.12 -1.34
N SER A 14 -3.39 -11.78 -2.50
CA SER A 14 -4.22 -11.61 -3.71
C SER A 14 -5.69 -11.95 -3.50
N ILE A 15 -5.99 -12.97 -2.67
CA ILE A 15 -7.39 -13.36 -2.34
C ILE A 15 -8.08 -12.24 -1.56
N ALA A 16 -7.37 -11.62 -0.60
CA ALA A 16 -7.90 -10.49 0.16
C ALA A 16 -8.12 -9.27 -0.76
N LEU A 17 -7.18 -9.01 -1.68
CA LEU A 17 -7.33 -7.91 -2.64
C LEU A 17 -8.54 -8.12 -3.55
N ALA A 18 -8.73 -9.30 -4.12
CA ALA A 18 -9.90 -9.62 -4.94
C ALA A 18 -11.21 -9.39 -4.15
N ALA A 19 -11.28 -9.93 -2.93
CA ALA A 19 -12.49 -9.82 -2.11
C ALA A 19 -12.81 -8.38 -1.67
N ILE A 20 -11.78 -7.55 -1.41
CA ILE A 20 -12.02 -6.17 -1.03
C ILE A 20 -12.42 -5.32 -2.24
N ILE A 21 -11.84 -5.57 -3.42
CA ILE A 21 -12.25 -4.94 -4.68
C ILE A 21 -13.71 -5.29 -4.99
N ASP A 22 -14.10 -6.57 -4.89
CA ASP A 22 -15.48 -7.01 -5.08
C ASP A 22 -16.44 -6.31 -4.09
N SER A 23 -16.01 -6.12 -2.84
CA SER A 23 -16.82 -5.45 -1.81
C SER A 23 -16.99 -3.95 -2.05
N ILE A 24 -15.96 -3.28 -2.58
CA ILE A 24 -15.96 -1.86 -2.94
C ILE A 24 -16.83 -1.62 -4.19
N ASP A 25 -16.85 -2.59 -5.12
CA ASP A 25 -17.47 -2.46 -6.45
C ASP A 25 -17.07 -1.13 -7.13
N PRO A 26 -15.77 -0.95 -7.51
CA PRO A 26 -15.26 0.30 -8.03
C PRO A 26 -15.96 0.73 -9.31
N GLN A 27 -16.36 2.00 -9.38
CA GLN A 27 -16.95 2.59 -10.58
C GLN A 27 -15.87 3.35 -11.38
N SER A 28 -16.10 3.56 -12.65
CA SER A 28 -15.10 4.20 -13.55
C SER A 28 -14.69 5.61 -13.16
N ASN A 29 -15.49 6.30 -12.35
CA ASN A 29 -15.21 7.64 -11.83
C ASN A 29 -14.63 7.64 -10.40
N ASP A 30 -14.43 6.47 -9.78
CA ASP A 30 -13.81 6.38 -8.47
C ASP A 30 -12.28 6.47 -8.57
N THR A 31 -11.67 7.01 -7.52
CA THR A 31 -10.22 7.05 -7.35
C THR A 31 -9.83 6.04 -6.28
N ILE A 32 -9.12 4.99 -6.69
CA ILE A 32 -8.61 3.95 -5.79
C ILE A 32 -7.13 4.22 -5.52
N ILE A 33 -6.76 4.29 -4.25
CA ILE A 33 -5.41 4.66 -3.80
C ILE A 33 -4.84 3.55 -2.90
N PRO A 34 -4.22 2.51 -3.47
CA PRO A 34 -3.50 1.54 -2.66
C PRO A 34 -2.23 2.21 -2.10
N LEU A 35 -2.00 2.06 -0.79
CA LEU A 35 -0.98 2.81 -0.05
C LEU A 35 0.44 2.21 -0.12
N GLY A 36 0.65 1.20 -0.98
CA GLY A 36 1.95 0.56 -1.13
C GLY A 36 2.05 -0.81 -0.46
N ASP A 37 3.26 -1.35 -0.47
CA ASP A 37 3.58 -2.68 0.04
C ASP A 37 2.69 -3.76 -0.59
N TYR A 38 2.71 -3.79 -1.93
CA TYR A 38 1.98 -4.78 -2.73
C TYR A 38 2.63 -6.16 -2.66
N VAL A 39 3.97 -6.17 -2.59
CA VAL A 39 4.79 -7.37 -2.71
C VAL A 39 5.42 -7.80 -1.38
N GLY A 40 5.87 -9.07 -1.36
CA GLY A 40 6.58 -9.66 -0.23
C GLY A 40 5.68 -10.16 0.89
N ARG A 41 6.22 -11.00 1.76
CA ARG A 41 5.59 -11.61 2.93
C ARG A 41 4.48 -12.61 2.63
N GLY A 42 3.42 -12.22 1.96
CA GLY A 42 2.34 -13.11 1.52
C GLY A 42 2.72 -13.95 0.31
N ILE A 43 1.85 -14.87 -0.06
CA ILE A 43 2.19 -15.99 -0.95
C ILE A 43 2.03 -15.68 -2.45
N ASP A 44 1.35 -14.57 -2.81
CA ASP A 44 0.98 -14.31 -4.20
C ASP A 44 1.17 -12.83 -4.60
N SER A 45 2.41 -12.35 -4.51
CA SER A 45 2.77 -11.01 -5.00
C SER A 45 2.48 -10.83 -6.49
N LYS A 46 2.58 -11.92 -7.28
CA LYS A 46 2.24 -11.90 -8.71
C LYS A 46 0.77 -11.57 -8.93
N GLY A 47 -0.12 -12.31 -8.30
CA GLY A 47 -1.56 -12.10 -8.42
C GLY A 47 -2.01 -10.73 -7.93
N VAL A 48 -1.34 -10.15 -6.92
CA VAL A 48 -1.61 -8.77 -6.48
C VAL A 48 -1.29 -7.77 -7.58
N LEU A 49 -0.09 -7.88 -8.20
CA LEU A 49 0.29 -6.95 -9.26
C LEU A 49 -0.57 -7.12 -10.52
N ASP A 50 -0.90 -8.36 -10.91
CA ASP A 50 -1.82 -8.65 -12.01
C ASP A 50 -3.18 -7.94 -11.79
N GLN A 51 -3.77 -8.06 -10.59
CA GLN A 51 -5.07 -7.46 -10.26
C GLN A 51 -5.01 -5.92 -10.23
N LEU A 52 -3.93 -5.32 -9.69
CA LEU A 52 -3.80 -3.87 -9.67
C LEU A 52 -3.61 -3.28 -11.08
N ILE A 53 -2.88 -3.99 -11.95
CA ILE A 53 -2.73 -3.60 -13.36
C ILE A 53 -4.09 -3.66 -14.07
N GLU A 54 -4.85 -4.73 -13.87
CA GLU A 54 -6.20 -4.87 -14.43
C GLU A 54 -7.16 -3.80 -13.89
N LEU A 55 -7.10 -3.50 -12.58
CA LEU A 55 -7.95 -2.49 -11.95
C LEU A 55 -7.75 -1.09 -12.56
N ALA A 56 -6.55 -0.78 -13.03
CA ALA A 56 -6.26 0.50 -13.68
C ALA A 56 -7.02 0.72 -15.00
N ASP A 57 -7.53 -0.36 -15.62
CA ASP A 57 -8.37 -0.26 -16.82
C ASP A 57 -9.85 0.02 -16.49
N HIS A 58 -10.25 -0.12 -15.22
CA HIS A 58 -11.65 -0.02 -14.80
C HIS A 58 -11.99 1.27 -14.05
N CYS A 59 -11.02 1.84 -13.31
CA CYS A 59 -11.21 3.06 -12.52
C CYS A 59 -9.94 3.91 -12.50
N GLN A 60 -9.98 5.07 -11.84
CA GLN A 60 -8.77 5.87 -11.64
C GLN A 60 -7.92 5.25 -10.53
N LEU A 61 -6.88 4.48 -10.91
CA LEU A 61 -5.92 3.92 -9.97
C LEU A 61 -4.76 4.92 -9.73
N VAL A 62 -4.47 5.20 -8.46
CA VAL A 62 -3.36 6.06 -8.03
C VAL A 62 -2.49 5.29 -7.02
N PRO A 63 -1.61 4.40 -7.49
CA PRO A 63 -0.82 3.57 -6.59
C PRO A 63 0.30 4.36 -5.92
N ILE A 64 0.45 4.19 -4.61
CA ILE A 64 1.56 4.75 -3.82
C ILE A 64 2.66 3.71 -3.70
N LEU A 65 3.93 4.09 -3.79
CA LEU A 65 5.06 3.19 -3.68
C LEU A 65 5.39 2.92 -2.21
N GLY A 66 5.29 1.66 -1.77
CA GLY A 66 5.72 1.21 -0.46
C GLY A 66 7.23 0.92 -0.39
N ASN A 67 7.73 0.66 0.83
CA ASN A 67 9.15 0.33 1.00
C ASN A 67 9.47 -1.09 0.51
N HIS A 68 8.55 -2.06 0.59
CA HIS A 68 8.76 -3.39 0.01
C HIS A 68 8.79 -3.36 -1.51
N ASP A 69 7.97 -2.52 -2.13
CA ASP A 69 7.96 -2.31 -3.57
C ASP A 69 9.26 -1.65 -4.03
N GLN A 70 9.73 -0.63 -3.29
CA GLN A 70 11.02 0.03 -3.55
C GLN A 70 12.19 -0.96 -3.41
N MET A 71 12.20 -1.82 -2.38
CA MET A 71 13.22 -2.85 -2.23
C MET A 71 13.24 -3.81 -3.42
N MET A 72 12.08 -4.22 -3.94
CA MET A 72 12.00 -5.08 -5.12
C MET A 72 12.57 -4.37 -6.37
N LEU A 73 12.32 -3.07 -6.54
CA LEU A 73 12.92 -2.28 -7.62
C LEU A 73 14.46 -2.22 -7.52
N HIS A 74 15.00 -1.96 -6.32
CA HIS A 74 16.43 -1.89 -6.07
C HIS A 74 17.11 -3.26 -6.14
N ALA A 75 16.39 -4.34 -5.85
CA ALA A 75 16.93 -5.70 -5.96
C ALA A 75 17.50 -6.03 -7.35
N ARG A 76 17.05 -5.30 -8.39
CA ARG A 76 17.59 -5.42 -9.77
C ARG A 76 19.06 -5.00 -9.88
N ASP A 77 19.55 -4.18 -8.96
CA ASP A 77 20.95 -3.77 -8.91
C ASP A 77 21.87 -4.91 -8.40
N GLY A 78 21.25 -5.99 -7.86
CA GLY A 78 21.96 -7.15 -7.35
C GLY A 78 22.66 -6.91 -6.01
N GLY A 79 23.61 -7.80 -5.67
CA GLY A 79 24.48 -7.62 -4.50
C GLY A 79 23.74 -7.47 -3.18
N SER A 80 24.08 -6.42 -2.41
CA SER A 80 23.50 -6.14 -1.08
C SER A 80 22.02 -5.80 -1.14
N GLU A 81 21.56 -5.10 -2.18
CA GLU A 81 20.17 -4.69 -2.34
C GLU A 81 19.27 -5.92 -2.52
N PHE A 82 19.68 -6.87 -3.35
CA PHE A 82 18.98 -8.12 -3.53
C PHE A 82 18.92 -8.94 -2.23
N GLN A 83 20.04 -9.07 -1.50
CA GLN A 83 20.08 -9.80 -0.24
C GLN A 83 19.21 -9.14 0.85
N PHE A 84 19.22 -7.81 0.90
CA PHE A 84 18.37 -7.04 1.82
C PHE A 84 16.89 -7.28 1.53
N TRP A 85 16.48 -7.17 0.26
CA TRP A 85 15.12 -7.45 -0.14
C TRP A 85 14.66 -8.86 0.24
N LEU A 86 15.47 -9.88 -0.03
CA LEU A 86 15.19 -11.27 0.36
C LEU A 86 14.95 -11.38 1.88
N SER A 87 15.80 -10.75 2.69
CA SER A 87 15.68 -10.79 4.15
C SER A 87 14.41 -10.10 4.69
N CYS A 88 13.77 -9.27 3.87
CA CYS A 88 12.54 -8.55 4.20
C CYS A 88 11.25 -9.22 3.66
N GLY A 89 11.36 -10.43 3.09
CA GLY A 89 10.23 -11.18 2.53
C GLY A 89 10.16 -11.16 0.99
N GLY A 90 11.27 -10.80 0.34
CA GLY A 90 11.40 -10.89 -1.11
C GLY A 90 11.48 -12.33 -1.63
N ASP A 91 11.85 -13.28 -0.77
CA ASP A 91 11.83 -14.71 -1.06
C ASP A 91 10.39 -15.18 -1.40
N SER A 92 9.40 -14.83 -0.59
CA SER A 92 8.00 -15.16 -0.89
C SER A 92 7.50 -14.47 -2.17
N ALA A 93 7.99 -13.27 -2.47
CA ALA A 93 7.67 -12.63 -3.74
C ALA A 93 8.23 -13.42 -4.93
N LEU A 94 9.49 -13.89 -4.87
CA LEU A 94 10.08 -14.72 -5.91
C LEU A 94 9.35 -16.06 -6.08
N ASP A 95 8.95 -16.69 -4.97
CA ASP A 95 8.21 -17.96 -4.99
C ASP A 95 6.88 -17.80 -5.76
N ALA A 96 6.21 -16.66 -5.65
CA ALA A 96 4.99 -16.35 -6.41
C ALA A 96 5.19 -16.34 -7.94
N TYR A 97 6.44 -16.16 -8.41
CA TYR A 97 6.81 -16.26 -9.83
C TYR A 97 7.42 -17.60 -10.20
N GLY A 98 7.43 -18.57 -9.27
CA GLY A 98 8.08 -19.86 -9.47
C GLY A 98 9.61 -19.77 -9.55
N SER A 99 10.19 -18.73 -8.93
CA SER A 99 11.62 -18.41 -8.98
C SER A 99 12.29 -18.70 -7.64
N THR A 100 13.52 -19.20 -7.68
CA THR A 100 14.39 -19.41 -6.52
C THR A 100 15.56 -18.43 -6.51
N GLY A 101 15.34 -17.18 -6.95
CA GLY A 101 16.38 -16.14 -6.97
C GLY A 101 16.63 -15.48 -8.33
N GLN A 102 15.76 -15.72 -9.31
CA GLN A 102 15.89 -15.19 -10.67
C GLN A 102 14.84 -14.08 -10.88
N LEU A 103 15.27 -12.83 -10.85
CA LEU A 103 14.42 -11.67 -11.10
C LEU A 103 13.93 -11.60 -12.56
N GLU A 104 14.63 -12.26 -13.48
CA GLU A 104 14.29 -12.31 -14.91
C GLU A 104 12.98 -13.02 -15.20
N LEU A 105 12.49 -13.85 -14.26
CA LEU A 105 11.18 -14.51 -14.35
C LEU A 105 10.02 -13.58 -14.03
N ILE A 106 10.29 -12.44 -13.41
CA ILE A 106 9.27 -11.43 -13.11
C ILE A 106 8.93 -10.67 -14.39
N PRO A 107 7.64 -10.59 -14.78
CA PRO A 107 7.22 -9.85 -15.96
C PRO A 107 7.66 -8.38 -15.90
N ARG A 108 8.13 -7.84 -17.04
CA ARG A 108 8.56 -6.43 -17.13
C ARG A 108 7.42 -5.45 -16.83
N GLU A 109 6.19 -5.85 -17.06
CA GLU A 109 5.00 -5.04 -16.76
C GLU A 109 4.82 -4.80 -15.25
N HIS A 110 5.18 -5.77 -14.40
CA HIS A 110 5.15 -5.61 -12.94
C HIS A 110 6.16 -4.57 -12.47
N PHE A 111 7.39 -4.63 -12.99
CA PHE A 111 8.38 -3.58 -12.71
C PHE A 111 7.92 -2.21 -13.21
N ARG A 112 7.33 -2.12 -14.40
CA ARG A 112 6.79 -0.86 -14.93
C ARG A 112 5.66 -0.33 -14.07
N PHE A 113 4.79 -1.19 -13.57
CA PHE A 113 3.75 -0.80 -12.62
C PHE A 113 4.36 -0.20 -11.37
N LEU A 114 5.30 -0.87 -10.72
CA LEU A 114 5.98 -0.37 -9.52
C LEU A 114 6.76 0.95 -9.80
N GLU A 115 7.41 1.07 -10.95
CA GLU A 115 8.08 2.29 -11.40
C GLU A 115 7.11 3.45 -11.64
N SER A 116 5.85 3.18 -11.96
CA SER A 116 4.81 4.18 -12.17
C SER A 116 4.15 4.66 -10.87
N CYS A 117 4.36 3.96 -9.74
CA CYS A 117 3.80 4.31 -8.45
C CYS A 117 4.29 5.68 -7.98
N ARG A 118 3.42 6.42 -7.32
CA ARG A 118 3.71 7.76 -6.82
C ARG A 118 4.32 7.70 -5.41
N SER A 119 5.12 8.70 -5.07
CA SER A 119 5.59 8.89 -3.69
C SER A 119 4.47 9.40 -2.79
N SER A 120 3.55 10.17 -3.35
CA SER A 120 2.42 10.77 -2.64
C SER A 120 1.30 11.14 -3.60
N PHE A 121 0.10 11.30 -3.07
CA PHE A 121 -1.04 11.90 -3.76
C PHE A 121 -1.78 12.82 -2.80
N GLU A 122 -2.32 13.92 -3.29
CA GLU A 122 -3.05 14.90 -2.48
C GLU A 122 -4.37 15.26 -3.15
N THR A 123 -5.42 15.34 -2.32
CA THR A 123 -6.73 15.91 -2.66
C THR A 123 -6.91 17.24 -1.90
N ASN A 124 -8.08 17.85 -2.00
CA ASN A 124 -8.36 19.09 -1.25
C ASN A 124 -8.40 18.88 0.28
N THR A 125 -8.54 17.65 0.75
CA THR A 125 -8.78 17.32 2.18
C THR A 125 -7.81 16.28 2.74
N HIS A 126 -7.21 15.46 1.90
CA HIS A 126 -6.37 14.33 2.32
C HIS A 126 -5.05 14.27 1.55
N ILE A 127 -4.02 13.77 2.24
CA ILE A 127 -2.73 13.38 1.70
C ILE A 127 -2.58 11.87 1.85
N PHE A 128 -2.13 11.18 0.80
CA PHE A 128 -1.87 9.75 0.79
C PHE A 128 -0.38 9.51 0.57
N ILE A 129 0.26 8.86 1.52
CA ILE A 129 1.67 8.46 1.49
C ILE A 129 1.81 7.09 2.14
N HIS A 130 2.92 6.40 1.90
CA HIS A 130 3.05 5.06 2.44
C HIS A 130 3.23 5.05 3.97
N ALA A 131 4.19 5.82 4.52
CA ALA A 131 4.58 5.63 5.93
C ALA A 131 4.25 6.78 6.87
N ASN A 132 4.80 7.98 6.64
CA ASN A 132 4.72 9.03 7.67
C ASN A 132 4.98 10.44 7.11
N TYR A 133 4.77 11.45 7.95
CA TYR A 133 5.04 12.84 7.63
C TYR A 133 5.63 13.60 8.83
N LYS A 134 6.14 14.80 8.59
CA LYS A 134 6.52 15.77 9.61
C LYS A 134 5.64 17.01 9.47
N PRO A 135 4.95 17.44 10.53
CA PRO A 135 3.89 18.46 10.46
C PRO A 135 4.28 19.79 9.81
N GLU A 136 5.52 20.23 10.02
CA GLU A 136 5.99 21.53 9.55
C GLU A 136 6.65 21.50 8.16
N ILE A 137 6.85 20.29 7.59
CA ILE A 137 7.53 20.13 6.31
C ILE A 137 6.50 19.93 5.22
N PRO A 138 6.46 20.80 4.19
CA PRO A 138 5.57 20.61 3.04
C PRO A 138 5.81 19.27 2.36
N LEU A 139 4.75 18.68 1.77
CA LEU A 139 4.78 17.33 1.20
C LEU A 139 5.90 17.13 0.19
N GLU A 140 6.12 18.12 -0.68
CA GLU A 140 7.17 18.11 -1.70
C GLU A 140 8.60 18.20 -1.15
N ALA A 141 8.76 18.57 0.12
CA ALA A 141 10.04 18.68 0.80
C ALA A 141 10.34 17.54 1.77
N LEU A 142 9.38 16.60 1.94
CA LEU A 142 9.60 15.40 2.73
C LEU A 142 10.61 14.49 2.04
N ASP A 143 11.56 13.96 2.82
CA ASP A 143 12.53 12.98 2.32
C ASP A 143 11.90 11.60 2.13
N ASP A 144 12.54 10.79 1.28
CA ASP A 144 12.11 9.44 0.94
C ASP A 144 12.00 8.53 2.18
N HIS A 145 12.91 8.69 3.15
CA HIS A 145 12.86 7.94 4.39
C HIS A 145 11.59 8.26 5.19
N THR A 146 11.21 9.54 5.28
CA THR A 146 10.00 9.95 6.02
C THR A 146 8.74 9.39 5.37
N ILE A 147 8.56 9.60 4.06
CA ILE A 147 7.31 9.21 3.39
C ILE A 147 7.15 7.70 3.20
N ARG A 148 8.25 6.92 3.28
CA ARG A 148 8.22 5.50 2.91
C ARG A 148 8.73 4.53 3.99
N TRP A 149 9.57 4.99 4.93
CA TRP A 149 10.24 4.11 5.90
C TRP A 149 9.99 4.47 7.36
N LEU A 150 9.64 5.71 7.68
CA LEU A 150 9.52 6.18 9.06
C LEU A 150 8.27 5.59 9.72
N SER A 151 8.46 4.55 10.52
CA SER A 151 7.37 3.89 11.24
C SER A 151 6.74 4.79 12.31
N LEU A 152 5.42 4.68 12.48
CA LEU A 152 4.69 5.30 13.59
C LEU A 152 5.14 4.78 14.97
N ARG A 153 5.83 3.64 15.03
CA ARG A 153 6.46 3.17 16.27
C ARG A 153 7.64 4.04 16.71
N ASN A 154 8.31 4.67 15.75
CA ASN A 154 9.48 5.52 16.00
C ASN A 154 9.12 6.99 16.13
N TYR A 155 8.07 7.43 15.41
CA TYR A 155 7.60 8.81 15.42
C TYR A 155 6.12 8.87 15.08
N VAL A 156 5.32 9.39 16.00
CA VAL A 156 3.91 9.72 15.77
C VAL A 156 3.81 11.23 15.59
N PRO A 157 3.29 11.72 14.45
CA PRO A 157 3.11 13.15 14.25
C PRO A 157 2.21 13.74 15.34
N PRO A 158 2.66 14.77 16.07
CA PRO A 158 1.90 15.30 17.23
C PRO A 158 0.73 16.20 16.83
N LYS A 159 0.63 16.57 15.57
CA LYS A 159 -0.41 17.47 15.03
C LYS A 159 -0.54 17.32 13.52
N GLN A 160 -1.55 17.98 12.97
CA GLN A 160 -1.87 18.05 11.56
C GLN A 160 -0.70 18.57 10.71
N HIS A 161 -0.62 18.08 9.47
CA HIS A 161 0.31 18.57 8.45
C HIS A 161 0.06 20.06 8.15
N CYS A 162 1.11 20.79 7.74
CA CYS A 162 1.05 22.24 7.49
C CYS A 162 0.05 22.65 6.39
N SER A 163 -0.33 21.73 5.49
CA SER A 163 -1.40 21.98 4.50
C SER A 163 -2.79 22.06 5.14
N GLY A 164 -2.97 21.51 6.34
CA GLY A 164 -4.29 21.36 6.97
C GLY A 164 -5.03 20.08 6.56
N ASN A 165 -4.43 19.24 5.69
CA ASN A 165 -5.04 17.99 5.24
C ASN A 165 -4.82 16.85 6.25
N VAL A 166 -5.76 15.88 6.25
CA VAL A 166 -5.62 14.61 6.96
C VAL A 166 -4.65 13.72 6.19
N VAL A 167 -3.70 13.08 6.88
CA VAL A 167 -2.74 12.18 6.23
C VAL A 167 -3.17 10.73 6.40
N VAL A 168 -3.30 10.00 5.29
CA VAL A 168 -3.65 8.58 5.26
C VAL A 168 -2.41 7.77 4.92
N VAL A 169 -2.07 6.79 5.79
CA VAL A 169 -0.85 5.98 5.70
C VAL A 169 -1.11 4.49 5.87
N GLY A 170 -0.11 3.68 5.50
CA GLY A 170 0.03 2.26 5.77
C GLY A 170 1.25 1.95 6.64
N HIS A 171 2.10 1.00 6.20
CA HIS A 171 3.47 0.70 6.67
C HIS A 171 3.60 0.19 8.11
N THR A 172 2.85 0.75 9.05
CA THR A 172 3.00 0.41 10.46
C THR A 172 1.82 -0.43 10.94
N PRO A 173 1.95 -1.76 11.01
CA PRO A 173 0.84 -2.63 11.36
C PRO A 173 0.20 -2.27 12.70
N GLN A 174 -1.10 -2.07 12.66
CA GLN A 174 -2.01 -1.84 13.79
C GLN A 174 -2.94 -3.05 13.96
N THR A 175 -3.52 -3.24 15.13
CA THR A 175 -4.58 -4.24 15.35
C THR A 175 -5.94 -3.75 14.85
N GLU A 176 -6.15 -2.44 14.86
CA GLU A 176 -7.33 -1.73 14.39
C GLU A 176 -6.89 -0.50 13.57
N ILE A 177 -7.81 0.09 12.82
CA ILE A 177 -7.54 1.37 12.16
C ILE A 177 -7.13 2.39 13.24
N LEU A 178 -5.96 2.99 13.06
CA LEU A 178 -5.56 4.12 13.90
C LEU A 178 -6.12 5.40 13.28
N ASP A 179 -7.02 6.06 13.97
CA ASP A 179 -7.54 7.37 13.60
C ASP A 179 -7.27 8.38 14.71
N MET A 180 -6.47 9.41 14.39
CA MET A 180 -6.12 10.52 15.28
C MET A 180 -6.77 11.83 14.85
N GLY A 181 -7.67 11.81 13.88
CA GLY A 181 -8.30 12.97 13.27
C GLY A 181 -7.41 13.72 12.26
N HIS A 182 -6.10 13.73 12.44
CA HIS A 182 -5.13 14.32 11.50
C HIS A 182 -4.26 13.29 10.79
N LEU A 183 -4.28 12.06 11.26
CA LEU A 183 -3.56 10.90 10.74
C LEU A 183 -4.47 9.68 10.80
N ILE A 184 -4.56 8.94 9.70
CA ILE A 184 -5.28 7.65 9.63
C ILE A 184 -4.29 6.60 9.13
N CYS A 185 -4.12 5.49 9.86
CA CYS A 185 -3.31 4.37 9.42
C CYS A 185 -4.20 3.16 9.10
N LEU A 186 -4.11 2.67 7.86
CA LEU A 186 -4.92 1.57 7.33
C LEU A 186 -4.21 0.22 7.27
N ASP A 187 -2.90 0.16 7.60
CA ASP A 187 -2.22 -1.14 7.71
C ASP A 187 -2.71 -1.89 8.95
N THR A 188 -3.63 -2.80 8.74
CA THR A 188 -4.20 -3.67 9.79
C THR A 188 -3.69 -5.10 9.70
N GLY A 189 -2.57 -5.32 9.01
CA GLY A 189 -1.76 -6.52 9.10
C GLY A 189 -2.32 -7.76 8.43
N VAL A 190 -2.91 -7.67 7.25
CA VAL A 190 -3.55 -8.80 6.55
C VAL A 190 -2.65 -10.03 6.45
N CYS A 191 -1.37 -9.88 6.08
CA CYS A 191 -0.41 -10.99 5.96
C CYS A 191 0.06 -11.57 7.32
N ARG A 192 -0.48 -11.08 8.42
CA ARG A 192 -0.15 -11.50 9.80
C ARG A 192 -1.37 -11.97 10.58
N GLY A 193 -2.43 -12.34 9.87
CA GLY A 193 -3.70 -12.76 10.48
C GLY A 193 -4.62 -11.61 10.88
N GLY A 194 -4.32 -10.39 10.45
CA GLY A 194 -5.19 -9.22 10.58
C GLY A 194 -6.09 -9.06 9.36
N TRP A 195 -6.29 -7.81 8.93
CA TRP A 195 -7.25 -7.43 7.90
C TRP A 195 -6.58 -6.65 6.78
N LEU A 196 -7.06 -6.82 5.54
CA LEU A 196 -6.90 -5.81 4.49
C LEU A 196 -8.02 -4.81 4.66
N THR A 197 -7.65 -3.55 4.81
CA THR A 197 -8.59 -2.46 5.10
C THR A 197 -8.66 -1.49 3.94
N ALA A 198 -9.86 -1.13 3.53
CA ALA A 198 -10.14 -0.01 2.65
C ALA A 198 -11.03 1.02 3.36
N LEU A 199 -10.83 2.30 3.01
CA LEU A 199 -11.55 3.44 3.57
C LEU A 199 -11.97 4.40 2.45
N GLU A 200 -13.27 4.67 2.32
CA GLU A 200 -13.75 5.83 1.57
C GLU A 200 -13.61 7.09 2.44
N VAL A 201 -12.75 8.00 2.03
CA VAL A 201 -12.34 9.12 2.88
C VAL A 201 -13.41 10.21 3.04
N GLU A 202 -14.37 10.29 2.11
CA GLU A 202 -15.47 11.26 2.18
C GLU A 202 -16.60 10.83 3.11
N SER A 203 -17.00 9.55 3.09
CA SER A 203 -18.10 9.02 3.89
C SER A 203 -17.64 8.41 5.22
N GLY A 204 -16.38 7.97 5.27
CA GLY A 204 -15.85 7.17 6.37
C GLY A 204 -16.28 5.69 6.29
N GLU A 205 -16.83 5.23 5.16
CA GLU A 205 -17.17 3.83 4.96
C GLU A 205 -15.89 2.96 4.94
N VAL A 206 -15.94 1.84 5.67
CA VAL A 206 -14.79 0.93 5.85
C VAL A 206 -15.16 -0.47 5.38
N TRP A 207 -14.27 -1.06 4.59
CA TRP A 207 -14.32 -2.48 4.23
C TRP A 207 -13.10 -3.18 4.82
N GLN A 208 -13.30 -4.37 5.38
CA GLN A 208 -12.21 -5.19 5.92
C GLN A 208 -12.44 -6.64 5.57
N VAL A 209 -11.40 -7.28 5.05
CA VAL A 209 -11.38 -8.73 4.77
C VAL A 209 -10.11 -9.35 5.33
N ASN A 210 -10.17 -10.61 5.75
CA ASN A 210 -8.98 -11.35 6.16
C ASN A 210 -8.21 -11.89 4.94
N GLU A 211 -7.08 -12.56 5.18
CA GLU A 211 -6.24 -13.16 4.13
C GLU A 211 -6.99 -14.15 3.22
N ARG A 212 -8.09 -14.75 3.71
CA ARG A 212 -8.95 -15.68 2.95
C ARG A 212 -10.06 -14.99 2.18
N GLY A 213 -10.15 -13.66 2.23
CA GLY A 213 -11.22 -12.89 1.63
C GLY A 213 -12.53 -12.89 2.42
N GLU A 214 -12.54 -13.38 3.64
CA GLU A 214 -13.73 -13.38 4.49
C GLU A 214 -13.92 -11.98 5.10
N PRO A 215 -15.13 -11.38 4.96
CA PRO A 215 -15.38 -10.06 5.51
C PRO A 215 -15.36 -10.07 7.03
N ARG A 216 -14.94 -8.96 7.63
CA ARG A 216 -14.99 -8.77 9.07
C ARG A 216 -16.46 -8.66 9.50
N SER A 217 -16.87 -9.59 10.36
CA SER A 217 -18.19 -9.49 10.99
C SER A 217 -18.20 -8.29 11.95
N GLY A 218 -19.15 -7.41 11.80
CA GLY A 218 -19.36 -6.25 12.67
C GLY A 218 -19.82 -6.63 14.07
#